data_785a4515e88bec90968b9c33617009af
#
_entry.id   785a4515e88bec90968b9c33617009af
#
_cell.length_a   1.000
_cell.length_b   1.000
_cell.length_c   1.000
_cell.angle_alpha   90.00
_cell.angle_beta   90.00
_cell.angle_gamma   90.00
#
_symmetry.space_group_name_H-M   'P 1'
#
loop_
_entity.id
_entity.type
_entity.pdbx_description
1 polymer ?
#
loop_
_entity_poly.entity_id
_entity_poly.type
_entity_poly.pdbx_seq_one_letter_code
_entity_poly.pdbx_strand_id
1 'polypeptide(L)'
;LTGALSGLRGKGRLTDADIDATAREIRLALLEADVSLPVTREFIGRIKDRAKGAEVSGALNPAQQVVKIVNEELVGILGGETRQLAFAKTPPTVIMLAGLQGSGKTTLAGKLSKWLAEQGHTPLLVACDLQRPGAVNQLQIVGERAGVSVFAPHPGVSPDGVTIDQMTTGDPVSVAAAGLAEAKAKHFDVVIVDTAGRLGIDEELMAQAAAIRDAVKPDETLFVLDAMIGQDAVTTANAFREGVGFTGVVLTKLDGDARGGAALSVREVTGAPILFASAGEKLEDFDVFHPDRMASRILGMGDVLTLIEQAEQVFDQKKAEEAAAKIGSGELTLEDFLEQMLMIRKMGPIGNLLGMLPGAGQMKDALAAVDDSHLDRIQAIIRGMTPAERSDPKIINASRRLRIANGSGVTVAEVNQLVDRFFEARKMMSQMAGQMGMPFGRKSSRKA
;
A
#
# COMPACT_ATOMS: atom_id res chain seq x y z
N LEU A 1 19.69 4.39 0.25
CA LEU A 1 19.89 3.40 1.35
C LEU A 1 20.32 2.03 0.84
N THR A 2 19.79 1.55 -0.28
CA THR A 2 20.15 0.25 -0.87
C THR A 2 21.66 0.12 -1.13
N GLY A 3 22.31 1.18 -1.64
CA GLY A 3 23.76 1.22 -1.87
C GLY A 3 24.56 1.07 -0.58
N ALA A 4 24.20 1.82 0.45
CA ALA A 4 24.83 1.79 1.77
C ALA A 4 24.79 0.40 2.41
N LEU A 5 23.68 -0.31 2.27
CA LEU A 5 23.49 -1.65 2.83
C LEU A 5 24.14 -2.76 1.97
N SER A 6 24.33 -2.53 0.66
CA SER A 6 24.99 -3.49 -0.22
C SER A 6 26.47 -3.74 0.14
N GLY A 7 27.17 -2.73 0.68
CA GLY A 7 28.56 -2.84 1.14
C GLY A 7 28.77 -3.80 2.31
N LEU A 8 27.69 -4.19 2.99
CA LEU A 8 27.75 -5.17 4.08
C LEU A 8 27.61 -6.63 3.59
N ARG A 9 27.15 -6.85 2.36
CA ARG A 9 26.93 -8.20 1.81
C ARG A 9 28.25 -8.96 1.70
N GLY A 10 28.29 -10.17 2.22
CA GLY A 10 29.47 -11.05 2.15
C GLY A 10 30.46 -10.91 3.29
N LYS A 11 30.28 -9.98 4.25
CA LYS A 11 31.11 -9.90 5.45
C LYS A 11 30.62 -10.87 6.52
N GLY A 12 31.44 -11.82 6.87
CA GLY A 12 31.12 -12.84 7.87
C GLY A 12 31.08 -12.31 9.31
N ARG A 13 31.71 -11.17 9.59
CA ARG A 13 31.68 -10.45 10.88
C ARG A 13 31.77 -8.94 10.60
N LEU A 14 30.94 -8.16 11.26
CA LEU A 14 30.99 -6.70 11.20
C LEU A 14 31.86 -6.17 12.33
N THR A 15 32.70 -5.21 12.01
CA THR A 15 33.47 -4.43 12.99
C THR A 15 32.74 -3.10 13.28
N ASP A 16 33.09 -2.46 14.40
CA ASP A 16 32.58 -1.11 14.72
C ASP A 16 32.86 -0.11 13.60
N ALA A 17 34.02 -0.26 12.92
CA ALA A 17 34.37 0.57 11.78
C ALA A 17 33.43 0.35 10.56
N ASP A 18 32.98 -0.88 10.33
CA ASP A 18 32.00 -1.20 9.28
C ASP A 18 30.62 -0.57 9.59
N ILE A 19 30.19 -0.68 10.86
CA ILE A 19 28.94 -0.08 11.34
C ILE A 19 29.00 1.45 11.18
N ASP A 20 30.10 2.08 11.59
CA ASP A 20 30.29 3.52 11.47
C ASP A 20 30.39 4.01 10.01
N ALA A 21 30.99 3.21 9.13
CA ALA A 21 31.01 3.51 7.69
C ALA A 21 29.60 3.46 7.09
N THR A 22 28.86 2.38 7.35
CA THR A 22 27.49 2.21 6.86
C THR A 22 26.55 3.30 7.43
N ALA A 23 26.67 3.64 8.69
CA ALA A 23 25.92 4.70 9.32
C ALA A 23 26.16 6.07 8.67
N ARG A 24 27.40 6.36 8.22
CA ARG A 24 27.71 7.59 7.44
C ARG A 24 27.02 7.60 6.09
N GLU A 25 27.02 6.48 5.38
CA GLU A 25 26.35 6.36 4.08
C GLU A 25 24.81 6.48 4.21
N ILE A 26 24.23 5.83 5.23
CA ILE A 26 22.80 5.97 5.54
C ILE A 26 22.46 7.43 5.86
N ARG A 27 23.30 8.11 6.66
CA ARG A 27 23.11 9.54 6.96
C ARG A 27 23.08 10.40 5.71
N LEU A 28 24.02 10.20 4.79
CA LEU A 28 24.06 10.95 3.53
C LEU A 28 22.81 10.69 2.69
N ALA A 29 22.41 9.43 2.56
CA ALA A 29 21.21 9.06 1.80
C ALA A 29 19.92 9.66 2.38
N LEU A 30 19.80 9.78 3.70
CA LEU A 30 18.65 10.44 4.35
C LEU A 30 18.65 11.95 4.12
N LEU A 31 19.81 12.60 4.20
CA LEU A 31 19.93 14.04 3.91
C LEU A 31 19.64 14.36 2.44
N GLU A 32 20.10 13.51 1.50
CA GLU A 32 19.76 13.60 0.08
C GLU A 32 18.26 13.34 -0.21
N ALA A 33 17.57 12.67 0.72
CA ALA A 33 16.14 12.44 0.69
C ALA A 33 15.34 13.54 1.42
N ASP A 34 15.95 14.69 1.72
CA ASP A 34 15.35 15.81 2.42
C ASP A 34 14.84 15.49 3.84
N VAL A 35 15.37 14.44 4.48
CA VAL A 35 15.10 14.20 5.90
C VAL A 35 15.79 15.27 6.75
N SER A 36 15.08 15.83 7.71
CA SER A 36 15.63 16.88 8.57
C SER A 36 16.84 16.40 9.37
N LEU A 37 17.81 17.30 9.59
CA LEU A 37 19.06 16.96 10.27
C LEU A 37 18.88 16.42 11.69
N PRO A 38 17.98 16.94 12.53
CA PRO A 38 17.70 16.39 13.86
C PRO A 38 17.23 14.93 13.78
N VAL A 39 16.25 14.65 12.93
CA VAL A 39 15.69 13.31 12.71
C VAL A 39 16.76 12.34 12.23
N THR A 40 17.55 12.76 11.22
CA THR A 40 18.66 11.95 10.69
C THR A 40 19.68 11.60 11.79
N ARG A 41 20.02 12.57 12.64
CA ARG A 41 21.02 12.37 13.73
C ARG A 41 20.52 11.35 14.75
N GLU A 42 19.26 11.48 15.17
CA GLU A 42 18.64 10.59 16.14
C GLU A 42 18.51 9.16 15.59
N PHE A 43 18.03 9.03 14.37
CA PHE A 43 17.94 7.74 13.67
C PHE A 43 19.28 7.01 13.59
N ILE A 44 20.34 7.71 13.19
CA ILE A 44 21.70 7.14 13.11
C ILE A 44 22.22 6.75 14.48
N GLY A 45 21.91 7.52 15.52
CA GLY A 45 22.24 7.16 16.91
C GLY A 45 21.61 5.83 17.31
N ARG A 46 20.30 5.70 17.13
CA ARG A 46 19.56 4.46 17.45
C ARG A 46 20.09 3.25 16.69
N ILE A 47 20.37 3.38 15.39
CA ILE A 47 20.96 2.28 14.60
C ILE A 47 22.31 1.84 15.16
N LYS A 48 23.21 2.80 15.46
CA LYS A 48 24.54 2.50 15.99
C LYS A 48 24.47 1.77 17.34
N ASP A 49 23.63 2.26 18.24
CA ASP A 49 23.47 1.67 19.57
C ASP A 49 22.93 0.24 19.48
N ARG A 50 21.92 0.03 18.64
CA ARG A 50 21.34 -1.31 18.41
C ARG A 50 22.31 -2.25 17.68
N ALA A 51 23.01 -1.76 16.66
CA ALA A 51 23.94 -2.57 15.87
C ALA A 51 25.17 -3.00 16.71
N LYS A 52 25.65 -2.13 17.62
CA LYS A 52 26.77 -2.46 18.52
C LYS A 52 26.34 -3.35 19.70
N GLY A 53 25.09 -3.20 20.18
CA GLY A 53 24.51 -4.00 21.25
C GLY A 53 23.88 -5.32 20.81
N ALA A 54 23.71 -5.51 19.48
CA ALA A 54 23.10 -6.72 18.97
C ALA A 54 24.02 -7.92 19.18
N GLU A 55 23.70 -8.76 20.15
CA GLU A 55 24.16 -10.15 20.14
C GLU A 55 23.73 -10.76 18.81
N VAL A 56 24.72 -11.12 18.00
CA VAL A 56 24.50 -11.76 16.69
C VAL A 56 23.70 -13.04 16.94
N SER A 57 22.40 -13.00 16.71
CA SER A 57 21.60 -14.22 16.75
C SER A 57 22.18 -15.16 15.70
N GLY A 58 22.59 -16.37 16.10
CA GLY A 58 23.28 -17.34 15.24
C GLY A 58 22.50 -17.77 13.99
N ALA A 59 21.30 -17.22 13.79
CA ALA A 59 20.40 -17.50 12.66
C ALA A 59 20.49 -16.45 11.53
N LEU A 60 21.05 -15.27 11.75
CA LEU A 60 21.13 -14.21 10.75
C LEU A 60 22.58 -13.81 10.46
N ASN A 61 22.89 -13.60 9.18
CA ASN A 61 24.12 -12.95 8.74
C ASN A 61 24.19 -11.53 9.34
N PRO A 62 25.36 -11.04 9.81
CA PRO A 62 25.51 -9.71 10.39
C PRO A 62 24.98 -8.57 9.51
N ALA A 63 25.14 -8.67 8.18
CA ALA A 63 24.57 -7.72 7.24
C ALA A 63 23.03 -7.71 7.26
N GLN A 64 22.40 -8.89 7.34
CA GLN A 64 20.94 -9.03 7.47
C GLN A 64 20.44 -8.46 8.79
N GLN A 65 21.20 -8.60 9.86
CA GLN A 65 20.87 -8.02 11.16
C GLN A 65 20.84 -6.49 11.10
N VAL A 66 21.82 -5.85 10.45
CA VAL A 66 21.82 -4.38 10.28
C VAL A 66 20.64 -3.93 9.41
N VAL A 67 20.35 -4.63 8.30
CA VAL A 67 19.18 -4.33 7.45
C VAL A 67 17.89 -4.42 8.26
N LYS A 68 17.74 -5.45 9.09
CA LYS A 68 16.59 -5.63 9.97
C LYS A 68 16.47 -4.47 10.97
N ILE A 69 17.56 -4.09 11.63
CA ILE A 69 17.58 -2.95 12.57
C ILE A 69 17.15 -1.67 11.87
N VAL A 70 17.71 -1.39 10.68
CA VAL A 70 17.36 -0.19 9.90
C VAL A 70 15.88 -0.18 9.51
N ASN A 71 15.35 -1.32 9.09
CA ASN A 71 13.93 -1.45 8.75
C ASN A 71 13.03 -1.22 9.97
N GLU A 72 13.34 -1.86 11.10
CA GLU A 72 12.56 -1.70 12.34
C GLU A 72 12.59 -0.26 12.86
N GLU A 73 13.73 0.43 12.78
CA GLU A 73 13.84 1.83 13.14
C GLU A 73 13.05 2.74 12.19
N LEU A 74 13.08 2.48 10.88
CA LEU A 74 12.25 3.21 9.91
C LEU A 74 10.77 3.02 10.19
N VAL A 75 10.32 1.77 10.40
CA VAL A 75 8.92 1.48 10.76
C VAL A 75 8.54 2.20 12.05
N GLY A 76 9.41 2.16 13.07
CA GLY A 76 9.18 2.83 14.35
C GLY A 76 8.99 4.35 14.20
N ILE A 77 9.87 5.03 13.44
CA ILE A 77 9.75 6.48 13.17
C ILE A 77 8.46 6.79 12.40
N LEU A 78 8.12 5.97 11.41
CA LEU A 78 6.90 6.16 10.62
C LEU A 78 5.61 5.90 11.39
N GLY A 79 5.69 5.42 12.63
CA GLY A 79 4.55 5.28 13.54
C GLY A 79 4.30 3.87 14.07
N GLY A 80 5.09 2.88 13.63
CA GLY A 80 5.00 1.49 14.05
C GLY A 80 3.79 0.78 13.43
N GLU A 81 2.60 1.16 13.84
CA GLU A 81 1.33 0.58 13.39
C GLU A 81 0.53 1.53 12.51
N THR A 82 -0.27 0.96 11.62
CA THR A 82 -1.23 1.71 10.80
C THR A 82 -2.35 2.26 11.69
N ARG A 83 -2.52 3.59 11.69
CA ARG A 83 -3.61 4.24 12.40
C ARG A 83 -4.82 4.38 11.48
N GLN A 84 -5.97 3.91 11.93
CA GLN A 84 -7.23 4.07 11.23
C GLN A 84 -7.93 5.38 11.61
N LEU A 85 -8.86 5.83 10.74
CA LEU A 85 -9.72 6.98 11.00
C LEU A 85 -10.61 6.70 12.20
N ALA A 86 -10.73 7.67 13.10
CA ALA A 86 -11.64 7.57 14.25
C ALA A 86 -13.03 8.08 13.85
N PHE A 87 -14.04 7.23 14.05
CA PHE A 87 -15.44 7.61 13.82
C PHE A 87 -16.11 8.06 15.11
N ALA A 88 -16.97 9.08 15.00
CA ALA A 88 -17.81 9.54 16.09
C ALA A 88 -18.79 8.44 16.55
N LYS A 89 -19.06 8.39 17.85
CA LYS A 89 -20.06 7.47 18.40
C LYS A 89 -21.48 7.80 17.91
N THR A 90 -21.72 9.07 17.61
CA THR A 90 -23.00 9.58 17.11
C THR A 90 -22.74 10.33 15.81
N PRO A 91 -23.29 9.88 14.67
CA PRO A 91 -23.12 10.55 13.38
C PRO A 91 -23.66 12.00 13.40
N PRO A 92 -23.09 12.87 12.53
CA PRO A 92 -22.01 12.60 11.60
C PRO A 92 -20.63 12.67 12.26
N THR A 93 -19.68 11.88 11.76
CA THR A 93 -18.24 12.09 11.99
C THR A 93 -17.79 13.31 11.21
N VAL A 94 -17.14 14.27 11.87
CA VAL A 94 -16.66 15.50 11.24
C VAL A 94 -15.16 15.43 11.01
N ILE A 95 -14.75 15.54 9.76
CA ILE A 95 -13.36 15.55 9.32
C ILE A 95 -13.05 16.93 8.73
N MET A 96 -12.08 17.63 9.29
CA MET A 96 -11.62 18.91 8.77
C MET A 96 -10.28 18.73 8.07
N LEU A 97 -10.14 19.25 6.85
CA LEU A 97 -8.89 19.28 6.11
C LEU A 97 -8.20 20.63 6.30
N ALA A 98 -6.95 20.64 6.78
CA ALA A 98 -6.14 21.83 6.97
C ALA A 98 -4.80 21.70 6.24
N GLY A 99 -4.23 22.81 5.75
CA GLY A 99 -2.93 22.78 5.05
C GLY A 99 -2.76 23.97 4.10
N LEU A 100 -1.55 24.13 3.54
CA LEU A 100 -1.22 25.20 2.62
C LEU A 100 -1.97 25.09 1.28
N GLN A 101 -1.97 26.17 0.50
CA GLN A 101 -2.45 26.17 -0.87
C GLN A 101 -1.59 25.21 -1.72
N GLY A 102 -2.23 24.45 -2.61
CA GLY A 102 -1.53 23.48 -3.45
C GLY A 102 -1.17 22.17 -2.76
N SER A 103 -1.42 22.00 -1.45
CA SER A 103 -1.19 20.73 -0.74
C SER A 103 -2.16 19.60 -1.14
N GLY A 104 -3.19 19.90 -1.95
CA GLY A 104 -4.10 18.88 -2.47
C GLY A 104 -5.36 18.64 -1.63
N LYS A 105 -5.75 19.55 -0.72
CA LYS A 105 -6.94 19.40 0.15
C LYS A 105 -8.22 19.09 -0.61
N THR A 106 -8.56 19.88 -1.60
CA THR A 106 -9.79 19.71 -2.40
C THR A 106 -9.80 18.38 -3.16
N THR A 107 -8.67 17.98 -3.75
CA THR A 107 -8.52 16.67 -4.39
C THR A 107 -8.63 15.53 -3.36
N LEU A 108 -8.01 15.72 -2.20
CA LEU A 108 -8.09 14.77 -1.09
C LEU A 108 -9.53 14.62 -0.59
N ALA A 109 -10.29 15.71 -0.48
CA ALA A 109 -11.71 15.67 -0.09
C ALA A 109 -12.49 14.67 -0.96
N GLY A 110 -12.28 14.72 -2.29
CA GLY A 110 -12.89 13.75 -3.20
C GLY A 110 -12.37 12.32 -3.05
N LYS A 111 -11.05 12.14 -2.88
CA LYS A 111 -10.44 10.83 -2.67
C LYS A 111 -10.94 10.16 -1.39
N LEU A 112 -10.89 10.89 -0.29
CA LEU A 112 -11.35 10.43 1.01
C LEU A 112 -12.84 10.12 1.01
N SER A 113 -13.66 10.97 0.38
CA SER A 113 -15.11 10.74 0.30
C SER A 113 -15.45 9.50 -0.55
N LYS A 114 -14.76 9.28 -1.67
CA LYS A 114 -14.91 8.07 -2.47
C LYS A 114 -14.52 6.82 -1.67
N TRP A 115 -13.35 6.85 -1.02
CA TRP A 115 -12.86 5.75 -0.18
C TRP A 115 -13.85 5.40 0.95
N LEU A 116 -14.46 6.42 1.59
CA LEU A 116 -15.49 6.22 2.61
C LEU A 116 -16.79 5.66 2.02
N ALA A 117 -17.22 6.15 0.86
CA ALA A 117 -18.41 5.65 0.18
C ALA A 117 -18.28 4.17 -0.23
N GLU A 118 -17.10 3.75 -0.67
CA GLU A 118 -16.80 2.34 -0.97
C GLU A 118 -16.85 1.43 0.27
N GLN A 119 -16.71 2.00 1.47
CA GLN A 119 -16.89 1.31 2.75
C GLN A 119 -18.31 1.36 3.30
N GLY A 120 -19.24 1.96 2.55
CA GLY A 120 -20.65 2.03 2.90
C GLY A 120 -21.05 3.27 3.70
N HIS A 121 -20.15 4.27 3.83
CA HIS A 121 -20.48 5.56 4.42
C HIS A 121 -21.17 6.50 3.43
N THR A 122 -21.85 7.52 3.97
CA THR A 122 -22.54 8.57 3.20
C THR A 122 -21.92 9.92 3.49
N PRO A 123 -20.79 10.27 2.85
CA PRO A 123 -20.09 11.52 3.12
C PRO A 123 -20.76 12.73 2.45
N LEU A 124 -20.72 13.88 3.14
CA LEU A 124 -21.03 15.19 2.62
C LEU A 124 -19.78 16.06 2.59
N LEU A 125 -19.43 16.60 1.43
CA LEU A 125 -18.37 17.60 1.29
C LEU A 125 -18.91 18.98 1.58
N VAL A 126 -18.16 19.82 2.33
CA VAL A 126 -18.55 21.20 2.66
C VAL A 126 -17.52 22.18 2.12
N ALA A 127 -17.95 23.10 1.24
CA ALA A 127 -17.10 24.06 0.53
C ALA A 127 -16.81 25.29 1.41
N CYS A 128 -15.72 25.29 2.18
CA CYS A 128 -15.29 26.42 3.01
C CYS A 128 -14.12 27.21 2.42
N ASP A 129 -13.56 26.84 1.27
CA ASP A 129 -12.61 27.67 0.51
C ASP A 129 -13.36 28.67 -0.38
N LEU A 130 -13.81 29.75 0.22
CA LEU A 130 -14.59 30.79 -0.48
C LEU A 130 -13.74 31.89 -1.12
N GLN A 131 -12.45 31.97 -0.73
CA GLN A 131 -11.55 33.05 -1.13
C GLN A 131 -10.78 32.75 -2.42
N ARG A 132 -10.47 31.48 -2.66
CA ARG A 132 -9.71 31.07 -3.84
C ARG A 132 -10.61 30.99 -5.07
N PRO A 133 -10.24 31.69 -6.18
CA PRO A 133 -11.04 31.66 -7.42
C PRO A 133 -11.31 30.24 -7.90
N GLY A 134 -12.57 29.91 -8.10
CA GLY A 134 -13.00 28.61 -8.60
C GLY A 134 -12.93 27.43 -7.61
N ALA A 135 -12.56 27.64 -6.34
CA ALA A 135 -12.41 26.56 -5.37
C ALA A 135 -13.72 25.81 -5.10
N VAL A 136 -14.81 26.53 -4.92
CA VAL A 136 -16.15 25.96 -4.71
C VAL A 136 -16.55 25.08 -5.89
N ASN A 137 -16.41 25.61 -7.12
CA ASN A 137 -16.69 24.85 -8.33
C ASN A 137 -15.77 23.62 -8.48
N GLN A 138 -14.50 23.76 -8.11
CA GLN A 138 -13.56 22.65 -8.10
C GLN A 138 -14.03 21.53 -7.16
N LEU A 139 -14.47 21.86 -5.94
CA LEU A 139 -14.99 20.87 -5.01
C LEU A 139 -16.27 20.20 -5.53
N GLN A 140 -17.16 20.96 -6.18
CA GLN A 140 -18.37 20.41 -6.81
C GLN A 140 -18.02 19.38 -7.89
N ILE A 141 -17.09 19.72 -8.80
CA ILE A 141 -16.63 18.79 -9.86
C ILE A 141 -15.98 17.53 -9.24
N VAL A 142 -15.21 17.71 -8.21
CA VAL A 142 -14.54 16.58 -7.52
C VAL A 142 -15.57 15.70 -6.82
N GLY A 143 -16.58 16.30 -6.15
CA GLY A 143 -17.68 15.57 -5.52
C GLY A 143 -18.52 14.79 -6.52
N GLU A 144 -18.85 15.39 -7.67
CA GLU A 144 -19.55 14.72 -8.76
C GLU A 144 -18.77 13.50 -9.25
N ARG A 145 -17.47 13.65 -9.48
CA ARG A 145 -16.60 12.53 -9.92
C ARG A 145 -16.51 11.43 -8.85
N ALA A 146 -16.52 11.79 -7.58
CA ALA A 146 -16.52 10.84 -6.46
C ALA A 146 -17.90 10.22 -6.20
N GLY A 147 -18.97 10.73 -6.83
CA GLY A 147 -20.34 10.27 -6.62
C GLY A 147 -20.93 10.69 -5.26
N VAL A 148 -20.47 11.81 -4.68
CA VAL A 148 -20.85 12.26 -3.35
C VAL A 148 -21.48 13.66 -3.39
N SER A 149 -22.31 13.96 -2.39
CA SER A 149 -22.99 15.26 -2.27
C SER A 149 -22.03 16.35 -1.79
N VAL A 150 -22.23 17.57 -2.30
CA VAL A 150 -21.46 18.76 -1.91
C VAL A 150 -22.42 19.83 -1.40
N PHE A 151 -22.14 20.35 -0.20
CA PHE A 151 -22.81 21.53 0.36
C PHE A 151 -22.01 22.77 -0.01
N ALA A 152 -22.55 23.56 -0.94
CA ALA A 152 -21.94 24.76 -1.47
C ALA A 152 -23.02 25.87 -1.61
N PRO A 153 -23.42 26.54 -0.50
CA PRO A 153 -24.49 27.52 -0.51
C PRO A 153 -24.08 28.84 -1.18
N HIS A 154 -22.76 29.07 -1.32
CA HIS A 154 -22.19 30.25 -1.95
C HIS A 154 -21.30 29.86 -3.14
N PRO A 155 -21.35 30.59 -4.27
CA PRO A 155 -20.53 30.27 -5.45
C PRO A 155 -19.03 30.55 -5.24
N GLY A 156 -18.66 31.30 -4.20
CA GLY A 156 -17.29 31.73 -3.97
C GLY A 156 -16.84 32.84 -4.94
N VAL A 157 -15.54 32.93 -5.19
CA VAL A 157 -14.93 33.88 -6.14
C VAL A 157 -14.80 33.21 -7.51
N SER A 158 -15.16 33.91 -8.60
CA SER A 158 -15.00 33.37 -9.94
C SER A 158 -13.53 33.22 -10.35
N PRO A 159 -13.19 32.38 -11.35
CA PRO A 159 -11.82 32.16 -11.80
C PRO A 159 -11.07 33.40 -12.26
N ASP A 160 -11.78 34.42 -12.73
CA ASP A 160 -11.26 35.74 -13.13
C ASP A 160 -11.06 36.72 -11.96
N GLY A 161 -11.34 36.27 -10.72
CA GLY A 161 -11.21 37.08 -9.51
C GLY A 161 -12.35 38.05 -9.27
N VAL A 162 -13.35 38.08 -10.11
CA VAL A 162 -14.57 38.91 -9.93
C VAL A 162 -15.55 38.12 -9.08
N THR A 163 -16.05 38.72 -8.02
CA THR A 163 -17.11 38.15 -7.19
C THR A 163 -18.39 38.14 -8.01
N ILE A 164 -18.98 36.96 -8.24
CA ILE A 164 -20.21 36.79 -9.04
C ILE A 164 -21.37 37.57 -8.41
N ASP A 165 -21.38 37.67 -7.07
CA ASP A 165 -22.28 38.53 -6.32
C ASP A 165 -21.61 38.89 -4.99
N GLN A 166 -21.40 40.18 -4.72
CA GLN A 166 -20.81 40.67 -3.45
C GLN A 166 -21.62 40.26 -2.20
N MET A 167 -22.90 39.92 -2.37
CA MET A 167 -23.76 39.46 -1.29
C MET A 167 -23.65 37.95 -1.00
N THR A 168 -22.92 37.22 -1.81
CA THR A 168 -22.82 35.74 -1.73
C THR A 168 -21.46 35.22 -1.29
N THR A 169 -20.47 36.06 -1.00
CA THR A 169 -19.24 35.67 -0.30
C THR A 169 -19.59 35.43 1.17
N GLY A 170 -19.99 34.24 1.49
CA GLY A 170 -20.30 33.83 2.87
C GLY A 170 -19.08 33.79 3.78
N ASP A 171 -19.33 33.81 5.07
CA ASP A 171 -18.30 33.49 6.07
C ASP A 171 -18.05 32.00 6.10
N PRO A 172 -16.79 31.53 5.93
CA PRO A 172 -16.46 30.12 5.94
C PRO A 172 -16.88 29.36 7.20
N VAL A 173 -16.86 30.06 8.35
CA VAL A 173 -17.29 29.49 9.65
C VAL A 173 -18.79 29.19 9.63
N SER A 174 -19.57 30.13 9.13
CA SER A 174 -21.03 29.96 8.99
C SER A 174 -21.38 28.88 8.00
N VAL A 175 -20.64 28.75 6.88
CA VAL A 175 -20.81 27.67 5.90
C VAL A 175 -20.50 26.32 6.51
N ALA A 176 -19.43 26.19 7.27
CA ALA A 176 -19.06 24.95 7.96
C ALA A 176 -20.16 24.51 8.95
N ALA A 177 -20.65 25.43 9.76
CA ALA A 177 -21.74 25.17 10.71
C ALA A 177 -23.05 24.78 10.00
N ALA A 178 -23.40 25.48 8.91
CA ALA A 178 -24.59 25.17 8.11
C ALA A 178 -24.46 23.80 7.40
N GLY A 179 -23.27 23.46 6.87
CA GLY A 179 -23.01 22.15 6.29
C GLY A 179 -23.14 21.00 7.28
N LEU A 180 -22.68 21.20 8.52
CA LEU A 180 -22.88 20.24 9.60
C LEU A 180 -24.38 20.08 9.97
N ALA A 181 -25.13 21.18 10.00
CA ALA A 181 -26.57 21.13 10.24
C ALA A 181 -27.31 20.40 9.11
N GLU A 182 -26.95 20.66 7.87
CA GLU A 182 -27.49 19.98 6.68
C GLU A 182 -27.20 18.48 6.73
N ALA A 183 -25.97 18.08 7.10
CA ALA A 183 -25.60 16.69 7.23
C ALA A 183 -26.47 15.94 8.27
N LYS A 184 -26.72 16.56 9.42
CA LYS A 184 -27.60 16.02 10.45
C LYS A 184 -29.04 15.90 9.97
N ALA A 185 -29.55 16.94 9.27
CA ALA A 185 -30.91 16.95 8.76
C ALA A 185 -31.17 15.90 7.68
N LYS A 186 -30.16 15.62 6.84
CA LYS A 186 -30.24 14.66 5.74
C LYS A 186 -29.64 13.29 6.05
N HIS A 187 -29.23 13.06 7.30
CA HIS A 187 -28.67 11.79 7.77
C HIS A 187 -27.39 11.34 7.08
N PHE A 188 -26.51 12.28 6.67
CA PHE A 188 -25.15 11.93 6.30
C PHE A 188 -24.39 11.48 7.56
N ASP A 189 -23.56 10.45 7.42
CA ASP A 189 -22.82 9.88 8.56
C ASP A 189 -21.39 10.42 8.66
N VAL A 190 -20.86 11.06 7.58
CA VAL A 190 -19.58 11.73 7.58
C VAL A 190 -19.70 13.11 6.94
N VAL A 191 -18.99 14.10 7.51
CA VAL A 191 -18.84 15.46 6.94
C VAL A 191 -17.36 15.72 6.72
N ILE A 192 -16.99 16.12 5.52
CA ILE A 192 -15.61 16.54 5.18
C ILE A 192 -15.60 18.02 4.87
N VAL A 193 -14.94 18.81 5.70
CA VAL A 193 -14.84 20.26 5.57
C VAL A 193 -13.56 20.61 4.81
N ASP A 194 -13.70 21.07 3.54
CA ASP A 194 -12.58 21.54 2.73
C ASP A 194 -12.32 23.02 3.01
N THR A 195 -11.21 23.33 3.68
CA THR A 195 -10.88 24.70 4.10
C THR A 195 -9.96 25.39 3.11
N ALA A 196 -9.93 26.71 3.17
CA ALA A 196 -8.98 27.52 2.41
C ALA A 196 -7.53 27.16 2.74
N GLY A 197 -6.64 27.41 1.78
CA GLY A 197 -5.19 27.38 1.97
C GLY A 197 -4.59 28.63 1.34
N ARG A 198 -3.54 29.17 1.97
CA ARG A 198 -2.73 30.26 1.40
C ARG A 198 -1.34 29.76 1.03
N LEU A 199 -0.60 30.54 0.26
CA LEU A 199 0.75 30.19 -0.21
C LEU A 199 1.79 30.10 0.92
N GLY A 200 1.52 30.78 2.05
CA GLY A 200 2.39 30.80 3.22
C GLY A 200 1.60 30.64 4.52
N ILE A 201 2.34 30.50 5.59
CA ILE A 201 1.81 30.48 6.95
C ILE A 201 1.59 31.90 7.38
N ASP A 202 0.35 32.32 7.61
CA ASP A 202 0.00 33.62 8.14
C ASP A 202 -1.05 33.50 9.26
N GLU A 203 -1.15 34.56 10.08
CA GLU A 203 -2.06 34.61 11.25
C GLU A 203 -3.53 34.51 10.83
N GLU A 204 -3.90 35.11 9.69
CA GLU A 204 -5.28 35.13 9.21
C GLU A 204 -5.74 33.71 8.78
N LEU A 205 -4.87 32.97 8.07
CA LEU A 205 -5.14 31.57 7.70
C LEU A 205 -5.33 30.71 8.95
N MET A 206 -4.43 30.85 9.93
CA MET A 206 -4.49 30.06 11.15
C MET A 206 -5.72 30.41 11.99
N ALA A 207 -6.05 31.69 12.11
CA ALA A 207 -7.23 32.14 12.82
C ALA A 207 -8.54 31.65 12.17
N GLN A 208 -8.64 31.72 10.83
CA GLN A 208 -9.79 31.21 10.10
C GLN A 208 -9.95 29.67 10.26
N ALA A 209 -8.88 28.93 10.10
CA ALA A 209 -8.91 27.47 10.28
C ALA A 209 -9.27 27.08 11.72
N ALA A 210 -8.72 27.77 12.71
CA ALA A 210 -9.07 27.58 14.13
C ALA A 210 -10.55 27.91 14.40
N ALA A 211 -11.07 29.02 13.84
CA ALA A 211 -12.48 29.41 13.99
C ALA A 211 -13.44 28.34 13.37
N ILE A 212 -13.12 27.81 12.20
CA ILE A 212 -13.87 26.71 11.59
C ILE A 212 -13.83 25.48 12.50
N ARG A 213 -12.64 25.07 12.97
CA ARG A 213 -12.46 23.93 13.90
C ARG A 213 -13.35 24.11 15.14
N ASP A 214 -13.33 25.30 15.77
CA ASP A 214 -14.06 25.54 16.99
C ASP A 214 -15.58 25.55 16.77
N ALA A 215 -16.04 25.93 15.57
CA ALA A 215 -17.45 25.92 15.20
C ALA A 215 -17.99 24.52 14.95
N VAL A 216 -17.24 23.66 14.25
CA VAL A 216 -17.70 22.32 13.87
C VAL A 216 -17.23 21.21 14.81
N LYS A 217 -16.21 21.48 15.64
CA LYS A 217 -15.61 20.55 16.62
C LYS A 217 -15.32 19.19 15.97
N PRO A 218 -14.38 19.13 15.02
CA PRO A 218 -14.13 17.94 14.24
C PRO A 218 -13.64 16.78 15.12
N ASP A 219 -14.06 15.58 14.80
CA ASP A 219 -13.54 14.35 15.37
C ASP A 219 -12.11 14.08 14.88
N GLU A 220 -11.84 14.45 13.62
CA GLU A 220 -10.51 14.41 13.02
C GLU A 220 -10.19 15.73 12.32
N THR A 221 -9.05 16.30 12.66
CA THR A 221 -8.42 17.38 11.88
C THR A 221 -7.21 16.79 11.16
N LEU A 222 -7.29 16.71 9.84
CA LEU A 222 -6.25 16.12 9.01
C LEU A 222 -5.39 17.21 8.40
N PHE A 223 -4.11 17.21 8.76
CA PHE A 223 -3.12 18.08 8.15
C PHE A 223 -2.68 17.50 6.82
N VAL A 224 -3.00 18.21 5.73
CA VAL A 224 -2.72 17.78 4.35
C VAL A 224 -1.40 18.40 3.90
N LEU A 225 -0.41 17.55 3.69
CA LEU A 225 0.95 17.94 3.38
C LEU A 225 1.36 17.39 2.00
N ASP A 226 1.92 18.29 1.19
CA ASP A 226 2.60 17.91 -0.05
C ASP A 226 3.97 17.28 0.27
N ALA A 227 4.18 16.03 -0.11
CA ALA A 227 5.43 15.30 0.17
C ALA A 227 6.64 15.90 -0.56
N MET A 228 6.41 16.73 -1.58
CA MET A 228 7.49 17.34 -2.37
C MET A 228 8.08 18.62 -1.77
N ILE A 229 7.51 19.19 -0.69
CA ILE A 229 8.00 20.45 -0.13
C ILE A 229 9.27 20.31 0.72
N GLY A 230 9.84 19.11 0.82
CA GLY A 230 11.14 18.87 1.47
C GLY A 230 11.17 19.30 2.93
N GLN A 231 12.23 19.99 3.34
CA GLN A 231 12.44 20.40 4.75
C GLN A 231 11.44 21.43 5.26
N ASP A 232 10.79 22.21 4.38
CA ASP A 232 9.73 23.16 4.78
C ASP A 232 8.50 22.45 5.34
N ALA A 233 8.36 21.14 5.09
CA ALA A 233 7.33 20.28 5.68
C ALA A 233 7.32 20.38 7.21
N VAL A 234 8.49 20.37 7.83
CA VAL A 234 8.65 20.43 9.29
C VAL A 234 8.18 21.76 9.86
N THR A 235 8.61 22.87 9.26
CA THR A 235 8.22 24.22 9.67
C THR A 235 6.71 24.41 9.54
N THR A 236 6.15 23.96 8.41
CA THR A 236 4.72 24.03 8.13
C THR A 236 3.92 23.19 9.12
N ALA A 237 4.34 21.96 9.37
CA ALA A 237 3.65 21.06 10.29
C ALA A 237 3.64 21.60 11.73
N ASN A 238 4.75 22.16 12.19
CA ASN A 238 4.81 22.81 13.53
C ASN A 238 3.85 23.98 13.64
N ALA A 239 3.82 24.88 12.66
CA ALA A 239 2.92 26.03 12.70
C ALA A 239 1.44 25.62 12.69
N PHE A 240 1.05 24.62 11.87
CA PHE A 240 -0.31 24.10 11.90
C PHE A 240 -0.64 23.37 13.20
N ARG A 241 0.33 22.68 13.81
CA ARG A 241 0.14 22.03 15.12
C ARG A 241 -0.15 23.05 16.21
N GLU A 242 0.59 24.17 16.21
CA GLU A 242 0.44 25.23 17.22
C GLU A 242 -0.80 26.08 16.96
N GLY A 243 -1.08 26.47 15.72
CA GLY A 243 -2.16 27.39 15.38
C GLY A 243 -3.54 26.73 15.27
N VAL A 244 -3.62 25.55 14.65
CA VAL A 244 -4.89 24.86 14.41
C VAL A 244 -5.03 23.60 15.26
N GLY A 245 -3.95 22.87 15.47
CA GLY A 245 -3.97 21.53 16.00
C GLY A 245 -4.47 20.53 14.95
N PHE A 246 -3.92 19.31 14.96
CA PHE A 246 -4.39 18.23 14.09
C PHE A 246 -4.21 16.88 14.77
N THR A 247 -5.06 15.93 14.38
CA THR A 247 -5.11 14.57 14.93
C THR A 247 -4.30 13.58 14.10
N GLY A 248 -4.06 13.95 12.84
CA GLY A 248 -3.29 13.13 11.91
C GLY A 248 -2.86 13.87 10.67
N VAL A 249 -1.99 13.25 9.91
CA VAL A 249 -1.38 13.78 8.68
C VAL A 249 -1.82 12.96 7.49
N VAL A 250 -2.03 13.63 6.35
CA VAL A 250 -2.21 12.99 5.05
C VAL A 250 -1.11 13.49 4.12
N LEU A 251 -0.35 12.56 3.55
CA LEU A 251 0.68 12.87 2.56
C LEU A 251 0.08 12.83 1.16
N THR A 252 0.25 13.91 0.40
CA THR A 252 -0.13 13.98 -1.01
C THR A 252 1.09 14.01 -1.90
N LYS A 253 0.91 13.74 -3.19
CA LYS A 253 1.97 13.74 -4.22
C LYS A 253 3.15 12.84 -3.88
N LEU A 254 2.88 11.73 -3.21
CA LEU A 254 3.89 10.78 -2.78
C LEU A 254 4.60 10.08 -3.94
N ASP A 255 4.02 10.10 -5.15
CA ASP A 255 4.65 9.70 -6.41
C ASP A 255 5.88 10.52 -6.76
N GLY A 256 5.93 11.80 -6.34
CA GLY A 256 7.10 12.67 -6.48
C GLY A 256 8.17 12.48 -5.38
N ASP A 257 7.80 11.92 -4.23
CA ASP A 257 8.73 11.62 -3.11
C ASP A 257 9.12 10.13 -3.08
N ALA A 258 10.00 9.74 -3.99
CA ALA A 258 10.48 8.35 -4.05
C ALA A 258 11.27 7.92 -2.80
N ARG A 259 11.73 8.86 -1.97
CA ARG A 259 12.66 8.61 -0.85
C ARG A 259 12.01 8.71 0.53
N GLY A 260 10.77 9.24 0.63
CA GLY A 260 9.99 9.29 1.85
C GLY A 260 10.48 10.26 2.93
N GLY A 261 11.26 11.27 2.55
CA GLY A 261 11.86 12.22 3.50
C GLY A 261 10.85 13.04 4.28
N ALA A 262 9.79 13.49 3.61
CA ALA A 262 8.70 14.24 4.25
C ALA A 262 7.98 13.39 5.31
N ALA A 263 7.68 12.12 5.01
CA ALA A 263 7.01 11.22 5.94
C ALA A 263 7.83 11.03 7.24
N LEU A 264 9.14 10.76 7.10
CA LEU A 264 10.03 10.60 8.25
C LEU A 264 10.12 11.87 9.09
N SER A 265 10.33 13.02 8.44
CA SER A 265 10.54 14.29 9.14
C SER A 265 9.29 14.77 9.86
N VAL A 266 8.13 14.70 9.20
CA VAL A 266 6.86 15.21 9.77
C VAL A 266 6.42 14.33 10.93
N ARG A 267 6.48 13.02 10.79
CA ARG A 267 6.07 12.08 11.84
C ARG A 267 6.91 12.25 13.11
N GLU A 268 8.23 12.30 12.96
CA GLU A 268 9.15 12.42 14.09
C GLU A 268 9.00 13.76 14.82
N VAL A 269 8.91 14.87 14.07
CA VAL A 269 8.84 16.20 14.67
C VAL A 269 7.47 16.50 15.28
N THR A 270 6.38 16.07 14.66
CA THR A 270 5.03 16.37 15.15
C THR A 270 4.50 15.34 16.14
N GLY A 271 4.99 14.12 16.12
CA GLY A 271 4.43 12.98 16.83
C GLY A 271 3.05 12.54 16.33
N ALA A 272 2.47 13.25 15.34
CA ALA A 272 1.15 12.94 14.80
C ALA A 272 1.21 11.77 13.82
N PRO A 273 0.25 10.83 13.87
CA PRO A 273 0.23 9.68 12.97
C PRO A 273 -0.07 10.12 11.53
N ILE A 274 0.55 9.44 10.56
CA ILE A 274 0.16 9.54 9.16
C ILE A 274 -0.97 8.53 8.93
N LEU A 275 -2.14 8.99 8.47
CA LEU A 275 -3.31 8.14 8.27
C LEU A 275 -3.42 7.65 6.84
N PHE A 276 -3.16 8.54 5.89
CA PHE A 276 -3.37 8.27 4.47
C PHE A 276 -2.21 8.79 3.63
N ALA A 277 -2.07 8.18 2.46
CA ALA A 277 -1.14 8.59 1.42
C ALA A 277 -1.83 8.64 0.06
N SER A 278 -1.49 9.65 -0.72
CA SER A 278 -1.97 9.82 -2.09
C SER A 278 -0.78 9.89 -3.05
N ALA A 279 -0.74 8.96 -4.00
CA ALA A 279 0.37 8.76 -4.92
C ALA A 279 -0.07 8.91 -6.39
N GLY A 280 -0.69 10.02 -6.72
CA GLY A 280 -1.17 10.31 -8.08
C GLY A 280 -2.38 11.24 -8.10
N GLU A 281 -2.91 11.51 -9.30
CA GLU A 281 -4.01 12.48 -9.49
C GLU A 281 -5.40 11.83 -9.49
N LYS A 282 -5.50 10.54 -9.79
CA LYS A 282 -6.78 9.83 -9.87
C LYS A 282 -7.39 9.65 -8.49
N LEU A 283 -8.72 9.52 -8.42
CA LEU A 283 -9.43 9.30 -7.15
C LEU A 283 -9.04 7.96 -6.48
N GLU A 284 -8.63 6.99 -7.28
CA GLU A 284 -8.17 5.66 -6.84
C GLU A 284 -6.75 5.67 -6.28
N ASP A 285 -5.93 6.71 -6.59
CA ASP A 285 -4.55 6.84 -6.12
C ASP A 285 -4.52 7.33 -4.65
N PHE A 286 -5.20 6.61 -3.78
CA PHE A 286 -5.37 6.95 -2.37
C PHE A 286 -5.51 5.68 -1.53
N ASP A 287 -4.77 5.59 -0.44
CA ASP A 287 -4.80 4.43 0.45
C ASP A 287 -4.44 4.82 1.89
N VAL A 288 -4.73 3.94 2.81
CA VAL A 288 -4.26 4.01 4.19
C VAL A 288 -2.74 3.97 4.21
N PHE A 289 -2.13 4.77 5.07
CA PHE A 289 -0.68 4.77 5.21
C PHE A 289 -0.18 3.55 5.99
N HIS A 290 0.73 2.81 5.40
CA HIS A 290 1.36 1.64 5.98
C HIS A 290 2.86 1.92 6.27
N PRO A 291 3.25 2.09 7.55
CA PRO A 291 4.63 2.37 7.93
C PRO A 291 5.66 1.36 7.41
N ASP A 292 5.32 0.08 7.44
CA ASP A 292 6.15 -1.03 7.00
C ASP A 292 6.37 -1.03 5.47
N ARG A 293 5.31 -0.76 4.69
CA ARG A 293 5.41 -0.60 3.23
C ARG A 293 6.27 0.60 2.86
N MET A 294 6.09 1.72 3.58
CA MET A 294 6.90 2.91 3.35
C MET A 294 8.36 2.68 3.71
N ALA A 295 8.66 2.03 4.83
CA ALA A 295 10.02 1.64 5.21
C ALA A 295 10.69 0.76 4.13
N SER A 296 9.96 -0.24 3.63
CA SER A 296 10.44 -1.12 2.55
C SER A 296 10.72 -0.35 1.25
N ARG A 297 9.88 0.64 0.91
CA ARG A 297 10.09 1.54 -0.23
C ARG A 297 11.34 2.41 -0.05
N ILE A 298 11.54 3.01 1.13
CA ILE A 298 12.72 3.81 1.48
C ILE A 298 14.00 2.98 1.39
N LEU A 299 13.96 1.72 1.81
CA LEU A 299 15.07 0.77 1.70
C LEU A 299 15.34 0.31 0.26
N GLY A 300 14.45 0.59 -0.68
CA GLY A 300 14.55 0.11 -2.05
C GLY A 300 14.29 -1.40 -2.21
N MET A 301 13.59 -2.00 -1.24
CA MET A 301 13.22 -3.43 -1.28
C MET A 301 11.93 -3.68 -2.07
N GLY A 302 11.33 -2.63 -2.64
CA GLY A 302 10.04 -2.68 -3.32
C GLY A 302 8.89 -2.95 -2.34
N ASP A 303 7.66 -3.00 -2.84
CA ASP A 303 6.49 -3.34 -2.00
C ASP A 303 6.33 -4.87 -1.88
N VAL A 304 7.33 -5.52 -1.26
CA VAL A 304 7.35 -6.97 -1.04
C VAL A 304 6.20 -7.39 -0.11
N LEU A 305 5.82 -6.52 0.83
CA LEU A 305 4.74 -6.80 1.78
C LEU A 305 3.37 -6.78 1.12
N THR A 306 3.11 -5.85 0.19
CA THR A 306 1.87 -5.89 -0.61
C THR A 306 1.73 -7.20 -1.39
N LEU A 307 2.84 -7.70 -1.93
CA LEU A 307 2.85 -9.01 -2.58
C LEU A 307 2.56 -10.16 -1.60
N ILE A 308 3.12 -10.09 -0.39
CA ILE A 308 2.88 -11.09 0.65
C ILE A 308 1.41 -11.06 1.08
N GLU A 309 0.85 -9.88 1.34
CA GLU A 309 -0.56 -9.74 1.72
C GLU A 309 -1.51 -10.20 0.60
N GLN A 310 -1.24 -9.83 -0.65
CA GLN A 310 -1.99 -10.32 -1.81
C GLN A 310 -1.86 -11.85 -1.96
N ALA A 311 -0.67 -12.39 -1.71
CA ALA A 311 -0.46 -13.83 -1.70
C ALA A 311 -1.17 -14.51 -0.52
N GLU A 312 -1.16 -13.93 0.67
CA GLU A 312 -1.87 -14.45 1.84
C GLU A 312 -3.39 -14.41 1.67
N GLN A 313 -3.95 -13.34 1.08
CA GLN A 313 -5.38 -13.27 0.76
C GLN A 313 -5.83 -14.34 -0.23
N VAL A 314 -4.93 -14.81 -1.11
CA VAL A 314 -5.21 -15.84 -2.12
C VAL A 314 -4.82 -17.24 -1.61
N PHE A 315 -3.90 -17.31 -0.63
CA PHE A 315 -3.31 -18.55 -0.14
C PHE A 315 -4.07 -19.05 1.10
N ASP A 316 -4.90 -20.07 0.90
CA ASP A 316 -5.44 -20.85 2.01
C ASP A 316 -4.30 -21.75 2.55
N GLN A 317 -3.76 -21.38 3.71
CA GLN A 317 -2.59 -22.03 4.31
C GLN A 317 -2.78 -23.56 4.48
N LYS A 318 -4.02 -24.01 4.79
CA LYS A 318 -4.35 -25.43 4.85
C LYS A 318 -4.22 -26.12 3.50
N LYS A 319 -4.70 -25.48 2.43
CA LYS A 319 -4.58 -26.05 1.06
C LYS A 319 -3.13 -26.08 0.58
N ALA A 320 -2.31 -25.11 1.00
CA ALA A 320 -0.88 -25.10 0.69
C ALA A 320 -0.13 -26.25 1.40
N GLU A 321 -0.42 -26.48 2.69
CA GLU A 321 0.15 -27.59 3.45
C GLU A 321 -0.29 -28.96 2.90
N GLU A 322 -1.57 -29.11 2.53
CA GLU A 322 -2.08 -30.31 1.86
C GLU A 322 -1.43 -30.54 0.49
N ALA A 323 -1.26 -29.49 -0.31
CA ALA A 323 -0.57 -29.56 -1.61
C ALA A 323 0.91 -29.92 -1.43
N ALA A 324 1.62 -29.33 -0.46
CA ALA A 324 3.00 -29.65 -0.13
C ALA A 324 3.15 -31.12 0.34
N ALA A 325 2.23 -31.60 1.16
CA ALA A 325 2.19 -33.00 1.60
C ALA A 325 1.96 -33.96 0.42
N LYS A 326 1.04 -33.64 -0.50
CA LYS A 326 0.79 -34.42 -1.73
C LYS A 326 1.97 -34.40 -2.69
N ILE A 327 2.70 -33.29 -2.81
CA ILE A 327 3.94 -33.18 -3.59
C ILE A 327 5.01 -34.10 -2.99
N GLY A 328 5.19 -34.07 -1.66
CA GLY A 328 6.16 -34.90 -0.93
C GLY A 328 5.85 -36.39 -1.02
N SER A 329 4.57 -36.79 -1.02
CA SER A 329 4.15 -38.19 -1.18
C SER A 329 4.14 -38.67 -2.63
N GLY A 330 4.35 -37.80 -3.63
CA GLY A 330 4.26 -38.11 -5.05
C GLY A 330 2.83 -38.37 -5.55
N GLU A 331 1.83 -38.00 -4.77
CA GLU A 331 0.40 -38.16 -5.05
C GLU A 331 -0.24 -36.93 -5.75
N LEU A 332 0.57 -36.06 -6.32
CA LEU A 332 0.09 -34.90 -7.07
C LEU A 332 -0.80 -35.32 -8.24
N THR A 333 -2.00 -34.78 -8.34
CA THR A 333 -2.99 -35.03 -9.40
C THR A 333 -3.05 -33.89 -10.42
N LEU A 334 -3.67 -34.11 -11.58
CA LEU A 334 -3.97 -33.03 -12.54
C LEU A 334 -5.01 -32.04 -12.01
N GLU A 335 -5.87 -32.45 -11.08
CA GLU A 335 -6.77 -31.54 -10.37
C GLU A 335 -6.00 -30.56 -9.49
N ASP A 336 -5.06 -31.06 -8.66
CA ASP A 336 -4.20 -30.23 -7.82
C ASP A 336 -3.37 -29.27 -8.68
N PHE A 337 -2.88 -29.71 -9.83
CA PHE A 337 -2.15 -28.87 -10.77
C PHE A 337 -3.01 -27.76 -11.37
N LEU A 338 -4.26 -28.06 -11.72
CA LEU A 338 -5.23 -27.08 -12.22
C LEU A 338 -5.56 -26.03 -11.13
N GLU A 339 -5.79 -26.47 -9.89
CA GLU A 339 -6.06 -25.57 -8.77
C GLU A 339 -4.90 -24.61 -8.53
N GLN A 340 -3.66 -25.10 -8.56
CA GLN A 340 -2.46 -24.24 -8.42
C GLN A 340 -2.33 -23.24 -9.57
N MET A 341 -2.58 -23.65 -10.81
CA MET A 341 -2.56 -22.74 -11.96
C MET A 341 -3.62 -21.65 -11.86
N LEU A 342 -4.83 -21.99 -11.43
CA LEU A 342 -5.92 -21.03 -11.23
C LEU A 342 -5.62 -20.06 -10.07
N MET A 343 -4.91 -20.52 -9.04
CA MET A 343 -4.46 -19.71 -7.94
C MET A 343 -3.41 -18.68 -8.40
N ILE A 344 -2.41 -19.13 -9.18
CA ILE A 344 -1.40 -18.23 -9.79
C ILE A 344 -2.07 -17.18 -10.70
N ARG A 345 -3.07 -17.58 -11.48
CA ARG A 345 -3.82 -16.65 -12.34
C ARG A 345 -4.63 -15.61 -11.55
N LYS A 346 -5.19 -15.96 -10.39
CA LYS A 346 -5.88 -15.02 -9.48
C LYS A 346 -4.96 -13.97 -8.87
N MET A 347 -3.66 -14.27 -8.76
CA MET A 347 -2.63 -13.35 -8.29
C MET A 347 -2.27 -12.24 -9.31
N GLY A 348 -2.88 -12.26 -10.51
CA GLY A 348 -2.65 -11.29 -11.59
C GLY A 348 -1.64 -11.74 -12.65
N PRO A 349 -1.39 -10.94 -13.70
CA PRO A 349 -0.45 -11.30 -14.75
C PRO A 349 0.94 -11.57 -14.18
N ILE A 350 1.48 -12.77 -14.42
CA ILE A 350 2.77 -13.23 -13.90
C ILE A 350 3.91 -12.24 -14.19
N GLY A 351 3.81 -11.48 -15.29
CA GLY A 351 4.76 -10.42 -15.64
C GLY A 351 4.82 -9.26 -14.65
N ASN A 352 3.71 -8.92 -14.00
CA ASN A 352 3.67 -7.85 -12.98
C ASN A 352 4.27 -8.33 -11.65
N LEU A 353 4.01 -9.57 -11.27
CA LEU A 353 4.56 -10.20 -10.06
C LEU A 353 6.09 -10.31 -10.12
N LEU A 354 6.64 -10.63 -11.28
CA LEU A 354 8.09 -10.76 -11.47
C LEU A 354 8.82 -9.42 -11.56
N GLY A 355 8.16 -8.38 -12.07
CA GLY A 355 8.74 -7.02 -12.07
C GLY A 355 8.99 -6.46 -10.66
N MET A 356 8.35 -7.05 -9.64
CA MET A 356 8.44 -6.63 -8.24
C MET A 356 9.47 -7.42 -7.42
N LEU A 357 10.05 -8.51 -7.95
CA LEU A 357 11.07 -9.30 -7.26
C LEU A 357 12.48 -8.73 -7.49
N PRO A 358 13.30 -8.54 -6.44
CA PRO A 358 14.69 -8.14 -6.58
C PRO A 358 15.48 -9.21 -7.36
N GLY A 359 16.09 -8.84 -8.48
CA GLY A 359 16.89 -9.75 -9.32
C GLY A 359 16.16 -10.42 -10.48
N ALA A 360 14.86 -10.13 -10.71
CA ALA A 360 14.06 -10.74 -11.77
C ALA A 360 14.43 -10.30 -13.20
N GLY A 361 15.34 -9.34 -13.36
CA GLY A 361 15.73 -8.83 -14.69
C GLY A 361 16.25 -9.91 -15.66
N GLN A 362 16.87 -10.97 -15.15
CA GLN A 362 17.38 -12.06 -15.98
C GLN A 362 16.34 -13.16 -16.28
N MET A 363 15.23 -13.20 -15.55
CA MET A 363 14.13 -14.16 -15.76
C MET A 363 13.00 -13.58 -16.60
N LYS A 364 13.01 -12.27 -16.85
CA LYS A 364 11.96 -11.56 -17.59
C LYS A 364 11.75 -12.09 -19.00
N ASP A 365 12.85 -12.45 -19.70
CA ASP A 365 12.80 -12.96 -21.07
C ASP A 365 12.32 -14.41 -21.15
N ALA A 366 12.58 -15.21 -20.12
CA ALA A 366 12.14 -16.61 -20.06
C ALA A 366 10.64 -16.74 -19.71
N LEU A 367 10.06 -15.78 -19.00
CA LEU A 367 8.67 -15.81 -18.56
C LEU A 367 7.73 -14.96 -19.43
N ALA A 368 8.26 -14.00 -20.21
CA ALA A 368 7.50 -13.32 -21.26
C ALA A 368 7.00 -14.26 -22.37
N ALA A 369 7.51 -15.51 -22.40
CA ALA A 369 7.08 -16.57 -23.32
C ALA A 369 5.87 -17.38 -22.81
N VAL A 370 5.38 -17.16 -21.59
CA VAL A 370 4.15 -17.83 -21.09
C VAL A 370 2.95 -16.94 -21.41
N ASP A 371 2.39 -17.17 -22.58
CA ASP A 371 1.18 -16.50 -23.07
C ASP A 371 -0.05 -16.99 -22.29
N ASP A 372 -0.93 -16.09 -21.86
CA ASP A 372 -2.20 -16.39 -21.17
C ASP A 372 -3.07 -17.37 -21.97
N SER A 373 -2.97 -17.33 -23.31
CA SER A 373 -3.65 -18.28 -24.21
C SER A 373 -3.19 -19.73 -24.01
N HIS A 374 -1.93 -19.93 -23.60
CA HIS A 374 -1.38 -21.28 -23.33
C HIS A 374 -1.97 -21.85 -22.03
N LEU A 375 -2.16 -21.01 -21.01
CA LEU A 375 -2.80 -21.40 -19.75
C LEU A 375 -4.27 -21.77 -19.96
N ASP A 376 -4.99 -21.02 -20.81
CA ASP A 376 -6.39 -21.30 -21.14
C ASP A 376 -6.55 -22.66 -21.83
N ARG A 377 -5.63 -23.03 -22.72
CA ARG A 377 -5.62 -24.35 -23.37
C ARG A 377 -5.37 -25.49 -22.39
N ILE A 378 -4.40 -25.35 -21.51
CA ILE A 378 -4.12 -26.33 -20.45
C ILE A 378 -5.36 -26.51 -19.56
N GLN A 379 -6.00 -25.43 -19.16
CA GLN A 379 -7.23 -25.44 -18.37
C GLN A 379 -8.37 -26.17 -19.11
N ALA A 380 -8.55 -25.89 -20.40
CA ALA A 380 -9.56 -26.55 -21.24
C ALA A 380 -9.32 -28.06 -21.33
N ILE A 381 -8.06 -28.49 -21.53
CA ILE A 381 -7.69 -29.92 -21.61
C ILE A 381 -8.02 -30.63 -20.28
N ILE A 382 -7.59 -30.07 -19.12
CA ILE A 382 -7.82 -30.71 -17.83
C ILE A 382 -9.32 -30.74 -17.49
N ARG A 383 -10.07 -29.69 -17.78
CA ARG A 383 -11.53 -29.65 -17.60
C ARG A 383 -12.27 -30.59 -18.52
N GLY A 384 -11.73 -30.88 -19.70
CA GLY A 384 -12.25 -31.91 -20.63
C GLY A 384 -12.06 -33.36 -20.16
N MET A 385 -11.26 -33.56 -19.09
CA MET A 385 -11.05 -34.87 -18.46
C MET A 385 -12.13 -35.19 -17.44
N THR A 386 -12.43 -36.47 -17.26
CA THR A 386 -13.29 -36.95 -16.15
C THR A 386 -12.55 -36.81 -14.79
N PRO A 387 -13.26 -36.77 -13.65
CA PRO A 387 -12.62 -36.75 -12.33
C PRO A 387 -11.61 -37.91 -12.13
N ALA A 388 -11.93 -39.12 -12.60
CA ALA A 388 -11.04 -40.25 -12.50
C ALA A 388 -9.75 -40.07 -13.34
N GLU A 389 -9.83 -39.46 -14.51
CA GLU A 389 -8.68 -39.17 -15.38
C GLU A 389 -7.80 -38.07 -14.80
N ARG A 390 -8.38 -37.07 -14.10
CA ARG A 390 -7.65 -36.02 -13.39
C ARG A 390 -6.92 -36.55 -12.16
N SER A 391 -7.54 -37.51 -11.45
CA SER A 391 -6.94 -38.14 -10.26
C SER A 391 -5.85 -39.16 -10.63
N ASP A 392 -6.06 -39.96 -11.67
CA ASP A 392 -5.07 -40.91 -12.16
C ASP A 392 -4.86 -40.78 -13.68
N PRO A 393 -3.93 -39.93 -14.12
CA PRO A 393 -3.64 -39.74 -15.55
C PRO A 393 -3.12 -40.97 -16.27
N LYS A 394 -2.73 -42.05 -15.57
CA LYS A 394 -2.26 -43.31 -16.18
C LYS A 394 -3.37 -44.04 -16.93
N ILE A 395 -4.64 -43.80 -16.58
CA ILE A 395 -5.78 -44.40 -17.25
C ILE A 395 -6.09 -43.79 -18.61
N ILE A 396 -5.42 -42.68 -18.99
CA ILE A 396 -5.67 -41.95 -20.22
C ILE A 396 -5.04 -42.69 -21.41
N ASN A 397 -5.82 -43.56 -22.02
CA ASN A 397 -5.45 -44.31 -23.25
C ASN A 397 -5.72 -43.49 -24.53
N ALA A 398 -5.39 -44.05 -25.70
CA ALA A 398 -5.54 -43.38 -26.99
C ALA A 398 -6.98 -42.90 -27.30
N SER A 399 -7.99 -43.71 -26.96
CA SER A 399 -9.41 -43.36 -27.15
C SER A 399 -9.81 -42.19 -26.28
N ARG A 400 -9.36 -42.15 -25.00
CA ARG A 400 -9.62 -41.07 -24.06
C ARG A 400 -8.91 -39.77 -24.46
N ARG A 401 -7.65 -39.86 -24.97
CA ARG A 401 -6.92 -38.72 -25.52
C ARG A 401 -7.66 -38.06 -26.67
N LEU A 402 -8.22 -38.86 -27.59
CA LEU A 402 -9.01 -38.35 -28.71
C LEU A 402 -10.30 -37.65 -28.23
N ARG A 403 -11.00 -38.25 -27.25
CA ARG A 403 -12.20 -37.64 -26.63
C ARG A 403 -11.89 -36.35 -25.94
N ILE A 404 -10.81 -36.29 -25.16
CA ILE A 404 -10.35 -35.09 -24.44
C ILE A 404 -9.98 -33.98 -25.44
N ALA A 405 -9.22 -34.32 -26.48
CA ALA A 405 -8.82 -33.40 -27.53
C ALA A 405 -10.04 -32.77 -28.23
N ASN A 406 -11.00 -33.58 -28.64
CA ASN A 406 -12.24 -33.12 -29.29
C ASN A 406 -13.08 -32.25 -28.33
N GLY A 407 -13.19 -32.62 -27.06
CA GLY A 407 -13.98 -31.88 -26.06
C GLY A 407 -13.38 -30.54 -25.66
N SER A 408 -12.07 -30.38 -25.75
CA SER A 408 -11.34 -29.16 -25.40
C SER A 408 -10.90 -28.31 -26.59
N GLY A 409 -11.21 -28.74 -27.83
CA GLY A 409 -10.88 -27.99 -29.05
C GLY A 409 -9.37 -27.89 -29.33
N VAL A 410 -8.62 -28.94 -28.94
CA VAL A 410 -7.16 -29.00 -29.12
C VAL A 410 -6.78 -30.29 -29.90
N THR A 411 -5.53 -30.42 -30.27
CA THR A 411 -4.99 -31.61 -30.92
C THR A 411 -4.66 -32.72 -29.91
N VAL A 412 -4.65 -33.98 -30.34
CA VAL A 412 -4.19 -35.11 -29.52
C VAL A 412 -2.72 -34.94 -29.09
N ALA A 413 -1.92 -34.26 -29.92
CA ALA A 413 -0.53 -33.97 -29.62
C ALA A 413 -0.40 -33.03 -28.39
N GLU A 414 -1.25 -32.03 -28.27
CA GLU A 414 -1.28 -31.09 -27.12
C GLU A 414 -1.70 -31.83 -25.84
N VAL A 415 -2.67 -32.73 -25.91
CA VAL A 415 -3.06 -33.60 -24.78
C VAL A 415 -1.89 -34.49 -24.34
N ASN A 416 -1.17 -35.09 -25.29
CA ASN A 416 0.01 -35.92 -24.99
C ASN A 416 1.08 -35.06 -24.29
N GLN A 417 1.41 -33.92 -24.86
CA GLN A 417 2.42 -33.03 -24.33
C GLN A 417 2.11 -32.58 -22.89
N LEU A 418 0.85 -32.28 -22.59
CA LEU A 418 0.44 -31.92 -21.23
C LEU A 418 0.64 -33.10 -20.25
N VAL A 419 0.18 -34.27 -20.61
CA VAL A 419 0.27 -35.49 -19.76
C VAL A 419 1.74 -35.87 -19.52
N ASP A 420 2.57 -35.85 -20.56
CA ASP A 420 3.99 -36.19 -20.47
C ASP A 420 4.74 -35.18 -19.59
N ARG A 421 4.53 -33.86 -19.80
CA ARG A 421 5.12 -32.82 -18.97
C ARG A 421 4.66 -32.89 -17.51
N PHE A 422 3.41 -33.26 -17.26
CA PHE A 422 2.91 -33.48 -15.91
C PHE A 422 3.66 -34.62 -15.22
N PHE A 423 3.90 -35.73 -15.88
CA PHE A 423 4.66 -36.84 -15.31
C PHE A 423 6.13 -36.49 -15.06
N GLU A 424 6.76 -35.74 -15.97
CA GLU A 424 8.13 -35.23 -15.79
C GLU A 424 8.23 -34.30 -14.60
N ALA A 425 7.32 -33.32 -14.50
CA ALA A 425 7.27 -32.38 -13.40
C ALA A 425 7.06 -33.09 -12.03
N ARG A 426 6.14 -34.06 -11.98
CA ARG A 426 5.90 -34.86 -10.78
C ARG A 426 7.13 -35.67 -10.37
N LYS A 427 7.88 -36.23 -11.33
CA LYS A 427 9.13 -36.96 -11.07
C LYS A 427 10.21 -36.02 -10.51
N MET A 428 10.40 -34.85 -11.12
CA MET A 428 11.36 -33.83 -10.62
C MET A 428 11.03 -33.34 -9.22
N MET A 429 9.77 -33.03 -8.94
CA MET A 429 9.35 -32.58 -7.62
C MET A 429 9.56 -33.66 -6.54
N SER A 430 9.27 -34.91 -6.85
CA SER A 430 9.51 -36.05 -5.94
C SER A 430 11.01 -36.23 -5.65
N GLN A 431 11.88 -36.02 -6.64
CA GLN A 431 13.34 -36.09 -6.45
C GLN A 431 13.88 -34.92 -5.59
N MET A 432 13.39 -33.70 -5.80
CA MET A 432 13.77 -32.53 -5.02
C MET A 432 13.30 -32.64 -3.56
N ALA A 433 12.08 -33.14 -3.32
CA ALA A 433 11.57 -33.38 -1.96
C ALA A 433 12.42 -34.40 -1.19
N GLY A 434 12.93 -35.44 -1.90
CA GLY A 434 13.86 -36.42 -1.33
C GLY A 434 15.25 -35.84 -0.97
N GLN A 435 15.72 -34.83 -1.70
CA GLN A 435 17.01 -34.17 -1.42
C GLN A 435 16.95 -33.11 -0.30
N MET A 436 15.77 -32.49 -0.08
CA MET A 436 15.59 -31.45 0.96
C MET A 436 15.35 -32.01 2.37
N GLY A 437 15.45 -33.33 2.61
CA GLY A 437 15.46 -33.91 3.95
C GLY A 437 14.18 -33.72 4.76
N MET A 438 13.01 -33.62 4.13
CA MET A 438 11.74 -33.64 4.86
C MET A 438 11.51 -35.02 5.50
N PRO A 439 11.23 -35.13 6.80
CA PRO A 439 11.12 -36.42 7.46
C PRO A 439 9.88 -37.16 6.98
N PHE A 440 10.08 -38.22 6.21
CA PHE A 440 9.03 -39.18 5.87
C PHE A 440 8.47 -39.81 7.15
N GLY A 441 7.20 -39.60 7.42
CA GLY A 441 6.49 -40.30 8.49
C GLY A 441 6.62 -41.81 8.32
N ARG A 442 7.45 -42.45 9.16
CA ARG A 442 7.54 -43.92 9.27
C ARG A 442 6.16 -44.44 9.67
N LYS A 443 5.49 -45.11 8.75
CA LYS A 443 4.38 -46.01 9.10
C LYS A 443 4.91 -47.04 10.09
N SER A 444 4.52 -46.91 11.36
CA SER A 444 4.75 -47.95 12.35
C SER A 444 3.85 -49.14 11.98
N SER A 445 4.47 -50.18 11.46
CA SER A 445 3.84 -51.50 11.38
C SER A 445 3.72 -52.06 12.80
N ARG A 446 2.54 -51.95 13.43
CA ARG A 446 2.22 -52.86 14.53
C ARG A 446 1.70 -54.17 13.96
N LYS A 447 2.56 -55.17 14.04
CA LYS A 447 2.16 -56.59 14.12
C LYS A 447 1.74 -56.85 15.59
N ALA A 448 0.59 -57.36 15.78
CA ALA A 448 0.13 -58.45 16.59
C ALA A 448 -1.38 -58.37 16.73
#